data_ebf4dd53750fd81ec1b4899aefb6633e
#
_entry.id   ebf4dd53750fd81ec1b4899aefb6633e
#
_cell.length_a   1.000
_cell.length_b   1.000
_cell.length_c   1.000
_cell.angle_alpha   90.00
_cell.angle_beta   90.00
_cell.angle_gamma   90.00
#
_symmetry.space_group_name_H-M   'P 1'
#
loop_
_entity.id
_entity.type
_entity.pdbx_description
1 polymer ?
#
loop_
_entity_poly.entity_id
_entity_poly.type
_entity_poly.pdbx_seq_one_letter_code
_entity_poly.pdbx_strand_id
1 'polypeptide(L)'
;FKLNVCFFTRIDNFILCFREKLFLMHTSTKKWLFTKTSSFFLIPLMITIFGILFFFLFEILTYEEQDPQHLLNNIKSGSLTKRWQSAYELSNLMKDPEKVPLSDMFVNQMISMYEKSVYDDDRVRTYLALAMGQTNNIKFGSTLLNGLDDQVLENRIAAIKSLGMIKFSPSVNKLNSISVSDADIQERLAAVISLGEIGDKSSEKFLVSLLDDEDPNIRWDSA
;
A
#
# COMPACT_ATOMS: atom_id res chain seq x y z
N PHE A 1 19.42 7.04 3.18
CA PHE A 1 20.90 7.24 3.08
C PHE A 1 21.69 5.92 3.13
N LYS A 2 21.26 4.90 3.89
CA LYS A 2 21.99 3.62 4.03
C LYS A 2 21.86 2.67 2.82
N LEU A 3 20.81 2.74 2.04
CA LEU A 3 20.62 1.90 0.83
C LEU A 3 21.54 2.31 -0.33
N ASN A 4 21.82 3.60 -0.50
CA ASN A 4 22.68 4.09 -1.57
C ASN A 4 24.16 3.69 -1.40
N VAL A 5 24.65 3.55 -0.17
CA VAL A 5 26.04 3.16 0.10
C VAL A 5 26.29 1.69 -0.22
N CYS A 6 25.32 0.81 0.06
CA CYS A 6 25.47 -0.64 -0.20
C CYS A 6 25.40 -0.98 -1.70
N PHE A 7 24.69 -0.17 -2.48
CA PHE A 7 24.55 -0.35 -3.94
C PHE A 7 25.82 0.11 -4.67
N PHE A 8 26.40 1.23 -4.25
CA PHE A 8 27.64 1.76 -4.85
C PHE A 8 28.85 0.81 -4.63
N THR A 9 29.00 0.25 -3.44
CA THR A 9 30.09 -0.71 -3.14
C THR A 9 29.97 -2.02 -3.94
N ARG A 10 28.76 -2.41 -4.34
CA ARG A 10 28.54 -3.61 -5.16
C ARG A 10 28.86 -3.39 -6.63
N ILE A 11 28.66 -2.19 -7.15
CA ILE A 11 29.01 -1.79 -8.51
C ILE A 11 30.54 -1.67 -8.65
N ASP A 12 31.22 -1.07 -7.66
CA ASP A 12 32.68 -0.92 -7.67
C ASP A 12 33.40 -2.27 -7.64
N ASN A 13 32.90 -3.24 -6.85
CA ASN A 13 33.47 -4.59 -6.83
C ASN A 13 33.20 -5.36 -8.13
N PHE A 14 32.09 -5.13 -8.81
CA PHE A 14 31.79 -5.73 -10.11
C PHE A 14 32.66 -5.15 -11.21
N ILE A 15 32.88 -3.84 -11.23
CA ILE A 15 33.73 -3.14 -12.17
C ILE A 15 35.22 -3.54 -11.98
N LEU A 16 35.68 -3.68 -10.73
CA LEU A 16 37.04 -4.13 -10.41
C LEU A 16 37.27 -5.58 -10.86
N CYS A 17 36.35 -6.48 -10.60
CA CYS A 17 36.44 -7.89 -11.04
C CYS A 17 36.41 -8.01 -12.58
N PHE A 18 35.64 -7.17 -13.25
CA PHE A 18 35.58 -7.13 -14.72
C PHE A 18 36.88 -6.56 -15.33
N ARG A 19 37.49 -5.57 -14.70
CA ARG A 19 38.76 -4.96 -15.12
C ARG A 19 39.94 -5.92 -14.97
N GLU A 20 40.01 -6.70 -13.90
CA GLU A 20 41.07 -7.72 -13.73
C GLU A 20 40.93 -8.87 -14.75
N LYS A 21 39.72 -9.34 -15.04
CA LYS A 21 39.51 -10.36 -16.08
C LYS A 21 39.82 -9.85 -17.49
N LEU A 22 39.56 -8.59 -17.80
CA LEU A 22 39.92 -7.97 -19.08
C LEU A 22 41.46 -7.82 -19.23
N PHE A 23 42.18 -7.54 -18.14
CA PHE A 23 43.61 -7.40 -18.15
C PHE A 23 44.34 -8.75 -18.33
N LEU A 24 43.81 -9.85 -17.75
CA LEU A 24 44.35 -11.20 -17.90
C LEU A 24 44.12 -11.79 -19.32
N MET A 25 43.15 -11.29 -20.08
CA MET A 25 42.91 -11.70 -21.46
C MET A 25 43.88 -11.05 -22.48
N HIS A 26 44.65 -10.04 -22.09
CA HIS A 26 45.52 -9.30 -23.03
C HIS A 26 46.88 -9.94 -23.24
N THR A 27 47.27 -10.99 -22.53
CA THR A 27 48.64 -11.52 -22.55
C THR A 27 48.81 -12.93 -23.13
N SER A 28 47.85 -13.50 -23.83
CA SER A 28 47.99 -14.87 -24.41
C SER A 28 47.83 -14.92 -25.92
N THR A 29 48.86 -15.44 -26.57
CA THR A 29 49.15 -15.56 -28.00
C THR A 29 48.24 -16.55 -28.79
N LYS A 30 46.90 -16.53 -28.57
CA LYS A 30 45.94 -17.31 -29.39
C LYS A 30 44.96 -16.42 -30.15
N LYS A 31 45.49 -15.43 -30.87
CA LYS A 31 44.69 -14.43 -31.59
C LYS A 31 43.82 -14.96 -32.76
N TRP A 32 44.03 -16.16 -33.26
CA TRP A 32 43.36 -16.59 -34.52
C TRP A 32 42.08 -17.42 -34.32
N LEU A 33 41.94 -18.17 -33.24
CA LEU A 33 40.70 -18.92 -32.97
C LEU A 33 39.66 -18.08 -32.24
N PHE A 34 40.06 -17.03 -31.53
CA PHE A 34 39.17 -16.23 -30.70
C PHE A 34 38.27 -15.28 -31.48
N THR A 35 38.64 -14.89 -32.72
CA THR A 35 37.90 -13.85 -33.47
C THR A 35 36.62 -14.34 -34.13
N LYS A 36 36.46 -15.61 -34.43
CA LYS A 36 35.23 -16.14 -35.04
C LYS A 36 34.20 -16.67 -34.05
N THR A 37 34.64 -17.28 -32.95
CA THR A 37 33.75 -17.78 -31.89
C THR A 37 33.36 -16.69 -30.92
N SER A 38 34.24 -15.68 -30.68
CA SER A 38 33.95 -14.59 -29.74
C SER A 38 32.85 -13.66 -30.23
N SER A 39 32.74 -13.39 -31.53
CA SER A 39 31.68 -12.53 -32.08
C SER A 39 30.30 -13.13 -31.91
N PHE A 40 30.16 -14.45 -31.96
CA PHE A 40 28.87 -15.12 -31.79
C PHE A 40 28.36 -15.06 -30.35
N PHE A 41 29.24 -15.00 -29.35
CA PHE A 41 28.89 -14.88 -27.95
C PHE A 41 28.96 -13.44 -27.43
N LEU A 42 29.88 -12.63 -27.95
CA LEU A 42 30.05 -11.24 -27.50
C LEU A 42 28.88 -10.35 -27.95
N ILE A 43 28.35 -10.52 -29.16
CA ILE A 43 27.25 -9.69 -29.63
C ILE A 43 25.98 -9.93 -28.81
N PRO A 44 25.49 -11.18 -28.59
CA PRO A 44 24.34 -11.41 -27.72
C PRO A 44 24.59 -10.94 -26.26
N LEU A 45 25.81 -11.16 -25.74
CA LEU A 45 26.19 -10.72 -24.41
C LEU A 45 26.12 -9.19 -24.28
N MET A 46 26.65 -8.45 -25.26
CA MET A 46 26.58 -6.99 -25.29
C MET A 46 25.13 -6.48 -25.39
N ILE A 47 24.29 -7.15 -26.20
CA ILE A 47 22.87 -6.81 -26.31
C ILE A 47 22.16 -7.03 -24.98
N THR A 48 22.42 -8.15 -24.28
CA THR A 48 21.81 -8.42 -22.96
C THR A 48 22.28 -7.42 -21.90
N ILE A 49 23.58 -7.11 -21.85
CA ILE A 49 24.11 -6.11 -20.93
C ILE A 49 23.50 -4.74 -21.20
N PHE A 50 23.42 -4.34 -22.48
CA PHE A 50 22.80 -3.08 -22.86
C PHE A 50 21.31 -3.04 -22.52
N GLY A 51 20.59 -4.13 -22.75
CA GLY A 51 19.18 -4.26 -22.38
C GLY A 51 18.97 -4.13 -20.87
N ILE A 52 19.80 -4.78 -20.07
CA ILE A 52 19.75 -4.67 -18.59
C ILE A 52 20.08 -3.24 -18.14
N LEU A 53 21.13 -2.63 -18.68
CA LEU A 53 21.48 -1.24 -18.34
C LEU A 53 20.40 -0.26 -18.76
N PHE A 54 19.81 -0.46 -19.94
CA PHE A 54 18.70 0.37 -20.42
C PHE A 54 17.47 0.21 -19.53
N PHE A 55 17.15 -1.00 -19.10
CA PHE A 55 16.04 -1.24 -18.17
C PHE A 55 16.26 -0.54 -16.84
N PHE A 56 17.44 -0.66 -16.23
CA PHE A 56 17.76 0.05 -15.01
C PHE A 56 17.75 1.57 -15.18
N LEU A 57 18.30 2.08 -16.29
CA LEU A 57 18.27 3.49 -16.59
C LEU A 57 16.83 4.00 -16.76
N PHE A 58 16.00 3.23 -17.46
CA PHE A 58 14.58 3.53 -17.63
C PHE A 58 13.84 3.54 -16.30
N GLU A 59 14.09 2.56 -15.43
CA GLU A 59 13.50 2.48 -14.08
C GLU A 59 13.90 3.69 -13.23
N ILE A 60 15.19 4.09 -13.26
CA ILE A 60 15.65 5.28 -12.54
C ILE A 60 15.03 6.57 -13.09
N LEU A 61 14.91 6.71 -14.40
CA LEU A 61 14.35 7.90 -15.05
C LEU A 61 12.82 7.98 -14.92
N THR A 62 12.14 6.83 -14.76
CA THR A 62 10.67 6.77 -14.58
C THR A 62 10.26 6.62 -13.12
N TYR A 63 11.23 6.48 -12.20
CA TYR A 63 10.95 6.48 -10.77
C TYR A 63 10.47 7.87 -10.35
N GLU A 64 9.17 8.05 -10.37
CA GLU A 64 8.49 9.21 -9.82
C GLU A 64 8.26 8.93 -8.32
N GLU A 65 8.92 9.68 -7.45
CA GLU A 65 8.67 9.60 -6.02
C GLU A 65 7.21 9.99 -5.78
N GLN A 66 6.40 9.01 -5.33
CA GLN A 66 4.96 9.24 -5.12
C GLN A 66 4.76 10.18 -3.95
N ASP A 67 4.46 11.45 -4.25
CA ASP A 67 4.11 12.45 -3.25
C ASP A 67 2.61 12.29 -2.89
N PRO A 68 2.27 12.14 -1.58
CA PRO A 68 0.89 12.09 -1.12
C PRO A 68 0.03 13.25 -1.62
N GLN A 69 0.60 14.46 -1.69
CA GLN A 69 -0.12 15.65 -2.15
C GLN A 69 -0.43 15.58 -3.65
N HIS A 70 0.49 15.04 -4.46
CA HIS A 70 0.26 14.81 -5.88
C HIS A 70 -0.88 13.80 -6.11
N LEU A 71 -0.91 12.73 -5.33
CA LEU A 71 -1.99 11.73 -5.39
C LEU A 71 -3.34 12.35 -5.02
N LEU A 72 -3.42 13.18 -3.96
CA LEU A 72 -4.64 13.91 -3.63
C LEU A 72 -5.12 14.82 -4.77
N ASN A 73 -4.21 15.52 -5.44
CA ASN A 73 -4.56 16.36 -6.59
C ASN A 73 -5.12 15.54 -7.76
N ASN A 74 -4.57 14.35 -8.01
CA ASN A 74 -5.07 13.43 -9.02
C ASN A 74 -6.46 12.87 -8.68
N ILE A 75 -6.73 12.59 -7.41
CA ILE A 75 -8.07 12.18 -6.95
C ILE A 75 -9.07 13.33 -7.19
N LYS A 76 -8.67 14.57 -6.94
CA LYS A 76 -9.53 15.75 -7.09
C LYS A 76 -9.89 16.07 -8.55
N SER A 77 -8.92 15.98 -9.47
CA SER A 77 -9.03 16.54 -10.82
C SER A 77 -8.74 15.55 -11.95
N GLY A 78 -8.41 14.30 -11.64
CA GLY A 78 -8.11 13.27 -12.63
C GLY A 78 -9.34 12.74 -13.37
N SER A 79 -9.11 11.95 -14.43
CA SER A 79 -10.16 11.14 -15.05
C SER A 79 -10.67 10.07 -14.07
N LEU A 80 -11.86 9.51 -14.30
CA LEU A 80 -12.46 8.49 -13.44
C LEU A 80 -11.47 7.37 -13.09
N THR A 81 -10.78 6.83 -14.10
CA THR A 81 -9.78 5.77 -13.89
C THR A 81 -8.61 6.26 -13.03
N LYS A 82 -8.09 7.46 -13.31
CA LYS A 82 -6.95 8.01 -12.56
C LYS A 82 -7.32 8.30 -11.10
N ARG A 83 -8.55 8.70 -10.82
CA ARG A 83 -9.01 9.04 -9.47
C ARG A 83 -8.98 7.82 -8.54
N TRP A 84 -9.60 6.71 -8.91
CA TRP A 84 -9.60 5.52 -8.06
C TRP A 84 -8.20 4.88 -7.98
N GLN A 85 -7.41 4.89 -9.08
CA GLN A 85 -6.03 4.42 -9.05
C GLN A 85 -5.17 5.23 -8.07
N SER A 86 -5.26 6.57 -8.13
CA SER A 86 -4.54 7.43 -7.19
C SER A 86 -5.01 7.26 -5.74
N ALA A 87 -6.30 6.98 -5.51
CA ALA A 87 -6.81 6.66 -4.18
C ALA A 87 -6.23 5.32 -3.66
N TYR A 88 -6.16 4.31 -4.53
CA TYR A 88 -5.51 3.04 -4.22
C TYR A 88 -4.01 3.21 -3.93
N GLU A 89 -3.28 3.94 -4.76
CA GLU A 89 -1.87 4.24 -4.56
C GLU A 89 -1.65 5.00 -3.25
N LEU A 90 -2.51 5.98 -2.94
CA LEU A 90 -2.47 6.71 -1.68
C LEU A 90 -2.67 5.76 -0.49
N SER A 91 -3.63 4.84 -0.56
CA SER A 91 -3.86 3.87 0.52
C SER A 91 -2.65 2.97 0.77
N ASN A 92 -1.91 2.61 -0.28
CA ASN A 92 -0.68 1.84 -0.13
C ASN A 92 0.49 2.69 0.40
N LEU A 93 0.58 3.94 -0.04
CA LEU A 93 1.62 4.87 0.40
C LEU A 93 1.51 5.19 1.89
N MET A 94 0.28 5.32 2.41
CA MET A 94 0.01 5.60 3.83
C MET A 94 0.36 4.44 4.78
N LYS A 95 0.66 3.24 4.25
CA LYS A 95 1.19 2.12 5.06
C LYS A 95 2.60 2.38 5.57
N ASP A 96 3.33 3.27 4.91
CA ASP A 96 4.67 3.68 5.32
C ASP A 96 4.56 4.91 6.24
N PRO A 97 4.83 4.77 7.55
CA PRO A 97 4.70 5.88 8.50
C PRO A 97 5.60 7.09 8.17
N GLU A 98 6.72 6.86 7.46
CA GLU A 98 7.64 7.94 7.08
C GLU A 98 7.06 8.83 5.97
N LYS A 99 6.08 8.33 5.23
CA LYS A 99 5.42 9.02 4.12
C LYS A 99 4.10 9.68 4.49
N VAL A 100 3.61 9.45 5.72
CA VAL A 100 2.35 10.05 6.19
C VAL A 100 2.55 11.53 6.48
N PRO A 101 1.86 12.45 5.76
CA PRO A 101 1.96 13.87 6.04
C PRO A 101 1.34 14.22 7.39
N LEU A 102 2.08 14.92 8.24
CA LEU A 102 1.64 15.31 9.58
C LEU A 102 0.83 16.62 9.60
N SER A 103 0.61 17.29 8.46
CA SER A 103 -0.04 18.58 8.39
C SER A 103 -1.56 18.47 8.53
N ASP A 104 -2.16 19.35 9.33
CA ASP A 104 -3.62 19.45 9.45
C ASP A 104 -4.29 19.80 8.11
N MET A 105 -3.58 20.48 7.22
CA MET A 105 -4.07 20.78 5.89
C MET A 105 -4.31 19.49 5.08
N PHE A 106 -3.38 18.54 5.11
CA PHE A 106 -3.52 17.25 4.44
C PHE A 106 -4.70 16.45 5.01
N VAL A 107 -4.81 16.41 6.34
CA VAL A 107 -5.93 15.73 7.03
C VAL A 107 -7.26 16.31 6.57
N ASN A 108 -7.42 17.64 6.61
CA ASN A 108 -8.66 18.33 6.21
C ASN A 108 -8.97 18.13 4.72
N GLN A 109 -7.96 18.08 3.85
CA GLN A 109 -8.14 17.77 2.44
C GLN A 109 -8.66 16.35 2.24
N MET A 110 -8.08 15.34 2.91
CA MET A 110 -8.56 13.96 2.84
C MET A 110 -10.01 13.84 3.32
N ILE A 111 -10.36 14.46 4.46
CA ILE A 111 -11.72 14.49 4.98
C ILE A 111 -12.68 15.07 3.93
N SER A 112 -12.38 16.27 3.41
CA SER A 112 -13.21 16.92 2.40
C SER A 112 -13.37 16.09 1.13
N MET A 113 -12.34 15.37 0.72
CA MET A 113 -12.39 14.50 -0.46
C MET A 113 -13.25 13.26 -0.20
N TYR A 114 -13.11 12.65 0.96
CA TYR A 114 -13.93 11.52 1.38
C TYR A 114 -15.42 11.90 1.44
N GLU A 115 -15.76 13.03 2.05
CA GLU A 115 -17.14 13.51 2.13
C GLU A 115 -17.75 13.77 0.74
N LYS A 116 -16.97 14.32 -0.19
CA LYS A 116 -17.41 14.59 -1.56
C LYS A 116 -17.49 13.35 -2.45
N SER A 117 -16.78 12.29 -2.09
CA SER A 117 -16.70 11.07 -2.90
C SER A 117 -18.00 10.24 -2.95
N VAL A 118 -19.04 10.64 -2.22
CA VAL A 118 -20.41 10.04 -2.33
C VAL A 118 -20.96 10.08 -3.76
N TYR A 119 -20.51 11.04 -4.57
CA TYR A 119 -20.94 11.20 -5.97
C TYR A 119 -19.90 10.71 -6.97
N ASP A 120 -18.88 9.98 -6.51
CA ASP A 120 -17.78 9.47 -7.30
C ASP A 120 -17.90 7.96 -7.55
N ASP A 121 -16.86 7.37 -8.16
CA ASP A 121 -16.67 5.92 -8.22
C ASP A 121 -16.48 5.39 -6.79
N ASP A 122 -17.27 4.37 -6.40
CA ASP A 122 -17.28 3.81 -5.04
C ASP A 122 -15.88 3.40 -4.56
N ARG A 123 -15.02 2.97 -5.48
CA ARG A 123 -13.62 2.63 -5.20
C ARG A 123 -12.82 3.81 -4.65
N VAL A 124 -13.11 5.03 -5.10
CA VAL A 124 -12.44 6.23 -4.57
C VAL A 124 -12.71 6.37 -3.08
N ARG A 125 -13.99 6.23 -2.70
CA ARG A 125 -14.42 6.33 -1.31
C ARG A 125 -13.84 5.20 -0.45
N THR A 126 -13.91 3.96 -0.95
CA THR A 126 -13.30 2.79 -0.29
C THR A 126 -11.81 2.99 0.00
N TYR A 127 -11.03 3.38 -1.01
CA TYR A 127 -9.59 3.55 -0.85
C TYR A 127 -9.21 4.79 -0.02
N LEU A 128 -10.00 5.86 -0.06
CA LEU A 128 -9.79 7.01 0.82
C LEU A 128 -10.03 6.62 2.29
N ALA A 129 -11.08 5.84 2.59
CA ALA A 129 -11.29 5.31 3.94
C ALA A 129 -10.10 4.49 4.41
N LEU A 130 -9.62 3.55 3.58
CA LEU A 130 -8.45 2.72 3.91
C LEU A 130 -7.18 3.57 4.08
N ALA A 131 -6.97 4.58 3.23
CA ALA A 131 -5.85 5.50 3.38
C ALA A 131 -5.88 6.24 4.73
N MET A 132 -7.07 6.71 5.16
CA MET A 132 -7.26 7.34 6.47
C MET A 132 -6.89 6.37 7.61
N GLY A 133 -7.34 5.11 7.54
CA GLY A 133 -7.02 4.09 8.52
C GLY A 133 -5.52 3.83 8.64
N GLN A 134 -4.82 3.72 7.51
CA GLN A 134 -3.38 3.45 7.46
C GLN A 134 -2.53 4.57 8.10
N THR A 135 -3.04 5.80 8.17
CA THR A 135 -2.30 6.91 8.82
C THR A 135 -2.19 6.79 10.33
N ASN A 136 -2.94 5.89 10.98
CA ASN A 136 -3.09 5.82 12.44
C ASN A 136 -3.49 7.16 13.10
N ASN A 137 -4.11 8.08 12.35
CA ASN A 137 -4.48 9.41 12.86
C ASN A 137 -5.93 9.43 13.32
N ILE A 138 -6.14 9.59 14.63
CA ILE A 138 -7.46 9.58 15.26
C ILE A 138 -8.38 10.73 14.77
N LYS A 139 -7.83 11.78 14.15
CA LYS A 139 -8.61 12.90 13.60
C LYS A 139 -9.60 12.47 12.51
N PHE A 140 -9.36 11.33 11.85
CA PHE A 140 -10.27 10.76 10.86
C PHE A 140 -11.46 10.01 11.47
N GLY A 141 -11.44 9.75 12.78
CA GLY A 141 -12.40 8.86 13.42
C GLY A 141 -13.85 9.27 13.25
N SER A 142 -14.20 10.55 13.41
CA SER A 142 -15.58 11.04 13.25
C SER A 142 -16.08 10.90 11.79
N THR A 143 -15.21 11.17 10.84
CA THR A 143 -15.53 11.05 9.40
C THR A 143 -15.75 9.58 9.01
N LEU A 144 -14.88 8.68 9.49
CA LEU A 144 -15.01 7.24 9.26
C LEU A 144 -16.24 6.66 9.99
N LEU A 145 -16.59 7.18 11.18
CA LEU A 145 -17.80 6.76 11.89
C LEU A 145 -19.08 7.04 11.09
N ASN A 146 -19.15 8.17 10.39
CA ASN A 146 -20.23 8.46 9.45
C ASN A 146 -20.26 7.50 8.26
N GLY A 147 -19.09 7.00 7.84
CA GLY A 147 -18.95 6.00 6.77
C GLY A 147 -19.58 4.64 7.08
N LEU A 148 -19.89 4.33 8.34
CA LEU A 148 -20.61 3.10 8.72
C LEU A 148 -22.07 3.08 8.24
N ASP A 149 -22.62 4.22 7.84
CA ASP A 149 -23.98 4.34 7.30
C ASP A 149 -24.00 4.47 5.76
N ASP A 150 -22.88 4.19 5.10
CA ASP A 150 -22.79 4.22 3.63
C ASP A 150 -23.72 3.18 3.00
N GLN A 151 -24.28 3.49 1.82
CA GLN A 151 -25.15 2.56 1.11
C GLN A 151 -24.38 1.38 0.50
N VAL A 152 -23.11 1.61 0.15
CA VAL A 152 -22.23 0.62 -0.49
C VAL A 152 -21.54 -0.21 0.58
N LEU A 153 -21.66 -1.53 0.49
CA LEU A 153 -21.10 -2.47 1.47
C LEU A 153 -19.58 -2.33 1.63
N GLU A 154 -18.87 -2.22 0.51
CA GLU A 154 -17.42 -2.10 0.47
C GLU A 154 -16.92 -0.84 1.20
N ASN A 155 -17.68 0.25 1.08
CA ASN A 155 -17.40 1.50 1.78
C ASN A 155 -17.58 1.36 3.30
N ARG A 156 -18.68 0.69 3.74
CA ARG A 156 -18.88 0.42 5.17
C ARG A 156 -17.77 -0.47 5.73
N ILE A 157 -17.42 -1.56 5.03
CA ILE A 157 -16.33 -2.46 5.44
C ILE A 157 -15.00 -1.71 5.54
N ALA A 158 -14.68 -0.85 4.57
CA ALA A 158 -13.47 -0.02 4.61
C ALA A 158 -13.46 0.94 5.81
N ALA A 159 -14.58 1.58 6.10
CA ALA A 159 -14.73 2.46 7.26
C ALA A 159 -14.56 1.70 8.58
N ILE A 160 -15.19 0.51 8.71
CA ILE A 160 -15.07 -0.38 9.88
C ILE A 160 -13.59 -0.73 10.12
N LYS A 161 -12.91 -1.26 9.12
CA LYS A 161 -11.48 -1.63 9.22
C LYS A 161 -10.61 -0.44 9.62
N SER A 162 -10.88 0.71 9.03
CA SER A 162 -10.12 1.92 9.30
C SER A 162 -10.32 2.45 10.73
N LEU A 163 -11.52 2.31 11.29
CA LEU A 163 -11.80 2.63 12.69
C LEU A 163 -11.04 1.71 13.65
N GLY A 164 -10.90 0.43 13.31
CA GLY A 164 -10.04 -0.52 14.04
C GLY A 164 -8.58 -0.09 14.02
N MET A 165 -8.04 0.15 12.82
CA MET A 165 -6.64 0.57 12.63
C MET A 165 -6.27 1.80 13.45
N ILE A 166 -7.12 2.86 13.45
CA ILE A 166 -6.88 4.08 14.24
C ILE A 166 -7.30 3.96 15.70
N LYS A 167 -7.80 2.79 16.13
CA LYS A 167 -8.27 2.49 17.50
C LYS A 167 -9.28 3.51 18.03
N PHE A 168 -10.29 3.82 17.23
CA PHE A 168 -11.27 4.86 17.55
C PHE A 168 -12.35 4.35 18.51
N SER A 169 -12.14 4.45 19.82
CA SER A 169 -13.07 3.97 20.86
C SER A 169 -14.52 4.47 20.74
N PRO A 170 -14.82 5.69 20.26
CA PRO A 170 -16.23 6.12 20.11
C PRO A 170 -17.05 5.28 19.12
N SER A 171 -16.41 4.50 18.23
CA SER A 171 -17.11 3.58 17.30
C SER A 171 -17.58 2.27 17.92
N VAL A 172 -17.06 1.91 19.11
CA VAL A 172 -17.23 0.58 19.74
C VAL A 172 -18.71 0.17 19.86
N ASN A 173 -19.58 1.07 20.31
CA ASN A 173 -21.00 0.74 20.46
C ASN A 173 -21.65 0.37 19.11
N LYS A 174 -21.32 1.06 18.04
CA LYS A 174 -21.85 0.82 16.70
C LYS A 174 -21.26 -0.46 16.10
N LEU A 175 -19.96 -0.69 16.29
CA LEU A 175 -19.28 -1.91 15.87
C LEU A 175 -19.83 -3.14 16.61
N ASN A 176 -20.09 -3.06 17.92
CA ASN A 176 -20.76 -4.13 18.68
C ASN A 176 -22.13 -4.43 18.10
N SER A 177 -22.91 -3.43 17.72
CA SER A 177 -24.23 -3.65 17.10
C SER A 177 -24.11 -4.34 15.73
N ILE A 178 -23.13 -3.94 14.92
CA ILE A 178 -22.90 -4.57 13.61
C ILE A 178 -22.47 -6.03 13.76
N SER A 179 -21.60 -6.35 14.70
CA SER A 179 -21.04 -7.70 14.88
C SER A 179 -22.09 -8.77 15.19
N VAL A 180 -23.20 -8.39 15.85
CA VAL A 180 -24.30 -9.28 16.25
C VAL A 180 -25.59 -9.12 15.42
N SER A 181 -25.56 -8.25 14.41
CA SER A 181 -26.74 -7.98 13.55
C SER A 181 -26.88 -9.00 12.40
N ASP A 182 -27.96 -8.89 11.64
CA ASP A 182 -28.17 -9.62 10.38
C ASP A 182 -27.47 -8.97 9.17
N ALA A 183 -26.39 -8.20 9.44
CA ALA A 183 -25.58 -7.59 8.39
C ALA A 183 -24.83 -8.64 7.55
N ASP A 184 -24.27 -8.21 6.43
CA ASP A 184 -23.41 -9.05 5.60
C ASP A 184 -22.28 -9.67 6.43
N ILE A 185 -21.95 -10.94 6.16
CA ILE A 185 -20.94 -11.69 6.92
C ILE A 185 -19.56 -11.02 6.90
N GLN A 186 -19.18 -10.38 5.79
CA GLN A 186 -17.92 -9.66 5.68
C GLN A 186 -17.92 -8.38 6.52
N GLU A 187 -19.08 -7.73 6.64
CA GLU A 187 -19.26 -6.55 7.48
C GLU A 187 -19.18 -6.92 8.96
N ARG A 188 -19.85 -8.01 9.36
CA ARG A 188 -19.79 -8.54 10.74
C ARG A 188 -18.36 -8.94 11.10
N LEU A 189 -17.68 -9.67 10.23
CA LEU A 189 -16.29 -10.12 10.43
C LEU A 189 -15.36 -8.92 10.58
N ALA A 190 -15.48 -7.91 9.71
CA ALA A 190 -14.70 -6.68 9.83
C ALA A 190 -14.94 -5.97 11.17
N ALA A 191 -16.18 -5.95 11.67
CA ALA A 191 -16.51 -5.36 12.97
C ALA A 191 -15.86 -6.13 14.12
N VAL A 192 -15.89 -7.47 14.12
CA VAL A 192 -15.24 -8.31 15.14
C VAL A 192 -13.73 -8.04 15.20
N ILE A 193 -13.06 -8.07 14.04
CA ILE A 193 -11.62 -7.79 13.95
C ILE A 193 -11.30 -6.39 14.48
N SER A 194 -12.10 -5.38 14.06
CA SER A 194 -11.88 -3.99 14.47
C SER A 194 -12.10 -3.78 15.96
N LEU A 195 -13.06 -4.49 16.57
CA LEU A 195 -13.27 -4.48 18.03
C LEU A 195 -12.06 -5.05 18.78
N GLY A 196 -11.46 -6.13 18.27
CA GLY A 196 -10.20 -6.70 18.77
C GLY A 196 -9.03 -5.71 18.67
N GLU A 197 -8.88 -5.01 17.52
CA GLU A 197 -7.83 -4.01 17.33
C GLU A 197 -7.99 -2.79 18.27
N ILE A 198 -9.23 -2.33 18.51
CA ILE A 198 -9.53 -1.25 19.44
C ILE A 198 -9.22 -1.68 20.89
N GLY A 199 -9.56 -2.93 21.24
CA GLY A 199 -9.28 -3.50 22.56
C GLY A 199 -10.07 -2.88 23.71
N ASP A 200 -11.28 -2.35 23.46
CA ASP A 200 -12.12 -1.77 24.49
C ASP A 200 -12.86 -2.87 25.27
N LYS A 201 -12.74 -2.88 26.60
CA LYS A 201 -13.36 -3.88 27.49
C LYS A 201 -14.87 -3.97 27.36
N SER A 202 -15.54 -2.91 26.92
CA SER A 202 -17.01 -2.92 26.74
C SER A 202 -17.47 -3.89 25.62
N SER A 203 -16.55 -4.28 24.73
CA SER A 203 -16.80 -5.27 23.66
C SER A 203 -16.73 -6.71 24.15
N GLU A 204 -16.11 -7.01 25.29
CA GLU A 204 -15.86 -8.37 25.77
C GLU A 204 -17.12 -9.24 25.79
N LYS A 205 -18.23 -8.73 26.35
CA LYS A 205 -19.49 -9.48 26.41
C LYS A 205 -20.07 -9.82 25.02
N PHE A 206 -19.85 -8.94 24.02
CA PHE A 206 -20.32 -9.16 22.66
C PHE A 206 -19.41 -10.20 21.96
N LEU A 207 -18.10 -10.07 22.08
CA LEU A 207 -17.15 -11.02 21.53
C LEU A 207 -17.33 -12.42 22.12
N VAL A 208 -17.54 -12.52 23.45
CA VAL A 208 -17.87 -13.80 24.11
C VAL A 208 -19.15 -14.41 23.55
N SER A 209 -20.18 -13.61 23.27
CA SER A 209 -21.43 -14.14 22.68
C SER A 209 -21.25 -14.65 21.25
N LEU A 210 -20.23 -14.20 20.53
CA LEU A 210 -19.92 -14.62 19.16
C LEU A 210 -19.07 -15.91 19.08
N LEU A 211 -18.59 -16.43 20.23
CA LEU A 211 -17.90 -17.72 20.28
C LEU A 211 -18.80 -18.90 19.85
N ASP A 212 -20.11 -18.73 19.96
CA ASP A 212 -21.11 -19.71 19.52
C ASP A 212 -21.82 -19.29 18.21
N ASP A 213 -21.26 -18.34 17.45
CA ASP A 213 -21.83 -17.88 16.19
C ASP A 213 -21.93 -19.01 15.14
N GLU A 214 -22.89 -18.94 14.23
CA GLU A 214 -23.05 -19.92 13.15
C GLU A 214 -21.86 -19.95 12.19
N ASP A 215 -21.24 -18.77 11.91
CA ASP A 215 -20.08 -18.67 11.01
C ASP A 215 -18.78 -19.03 11.74
N PRO A 216 -17.98 -19.98 11.21
CA PRO A 216 -16.75 -20.42 11.85
C PRO A 216 -15.66 -19.33 11.90
N ASN A 217 -15.64 -18.38 10.95
CA ASN A 217 -14.65 -17.31 10.97
C ASN A 217 -14.97 -16.30 12.08
N ILE A 218 -16.26 -15.98 12.28
CA ILE A 218 -16.68 -15.12 13.40
C ILE A 218 -16.32 -15.76 14.73
N ARG A 219 -16.59 -17.07 14.92
CA ARG A 219 -16.17 -17.77 16.15
C ARG A 219 -14.66 -17.69 16.39
N TRP A 220 -13.89 -17.86 15.33
CA TRP A 220 -12.42 -17.84 15.41
C TRP A 220 -11.88 -16.46 15.76
N ASP A 221 -12.37 -15.41 15.08
CA ASP A 221 -11.86 -14.05 15.27
C ASP A 221 -12.42 -13.35 16.52
N SER A 222 -13.45 -13.91 17.14
CA SER A 222 -13.99 -13.43 18.43
C SER A 222 -13.24 -13.97 19.66
N ALA A 223 -12.38 -14.98 19.50
CA ALA A 223 -11.60 -15.60 20.57
C ALA A 223 -10.32 -14.82 20.90
#